data_7e61b8f7b15ab93fbf90be68cb218c59
#
_entry.id   7e61b8f7b15ab93fbf90be68cb218c59
#
_cell.length_a   1.000
_cell.length_b   1.000
_cell.length_c   1.000
_cell.angle_alpha   90.00
_cell.angle_beta   90.00
_cell.angle_gamma   90.00
#
_symmetry.space_group_name_H-M   'P 1'
#
loop_
_entity.id
_entity.type
_entity.pdbx_description
1 polymer ?
#
loop_
_entity_poly.entity_id
_entity_poly.type
_entity_poly.pdbx_seq_one_letter_code
_entity_poly.pdbx_strand_id
1 'polypeptide(L)'
;WNNVGDVVYDEGIISIKNPILSHFGRKYFEIEFRGEQKVPVLEVTVPCGRNTMNSSSNPNYQPLKPSSEANEHATDFVYISGVNLHDENFNIIGKATFAQPIVKRATDTFMVKLKMDF
;
A
#
# COMPACT_ATOMS: atom_id res chain seq x y z
N TRP A 1 -7.36 -26.54 -37.27
CA TRP A 1 -7.37 -25.10 -36.96
C TRP A 1 -6.52 -24.38 -38.01
N ASN A 2 -7.09 -23.46 -38.76
CA ASN A 2 -6.34 -22.65 -39.71
C ASN A 2 -5.88 -21.38 -39.04
N ASN A 3 -4.59 -21.06 -39.19
CA ASN A 3 -4.06 -19.79 -38.72
C ASN A 3 -4.63 -18.65 -39.58
N VAL A 4 -5.31 -17.70 -38.96
CA VAL A 4 -5.93 -16.55 -39.64
C VAL A 4 -5.10 -15.28 -39.54
N GLY A 5 -4.08 -15.27 -38.67
CA GLY A 5 -3.24 -14.09 -38.45
C GLY A 5 -2.29 -14.28 -37.27
N ASP A 6 -1.56 -13.22 -36.93
CA ASP A 6 -0.59 -13.17 -35.86
C ASP A 6 -0.95 -12.06 -34.85
N VAL A 7 -0.56 -12.26 -33.60
CA VAL A 7 -0.70 -11.27 -32.53
C VAL A 7 0.68 -10.94 -31.98
N VAL A 8 1.03 -9.67 -31.99
CA VAL A 8 2.25 -9.16 -31.36
C VAL A 8 1.85 -8.58 -30.01
N TYR A 9 2.05 -9.33 -28.95
CA TYR A 9 1.59 -9.00 -27.60
C TYR A 9 2.27 -7.75 -27.04
N ASP A 10 3.57 -7.59 -27.31
CA ASP A 10 4.36 -6.46 -26.76
C ASP A 10 3.93 -5.12 -27.33
N GLU A 11 3.41 -5.11 -28.55
CA GLU A 11 2.97 -3.89 -29.25
C GLU A 11 1.44 -3.74 -29.27
N GLY A 12 0.71 -4.77 -28.88
CA GLY A 12 -0.76 -4.77 -28.91
C GLY A 12 -1.33 -4.77 -30.35
N ILE A 13 -0.61 -5.34 -31.31
CA ILE A 13 -0.98 -5.37 -32.72
C ILE A 13 -1.55 -6.73 -33.08
N ILE A 14 -2.70 -6.74 -33.76
CA ILE A 14 -3.31 -7.94 -34.35
C ILE A 14 -3.25 -7.80 -35.87
N SER A 15 -2.59 -8.74 -36.53
CA SER A 15 -2.50 -8.79 -38.00
C SER A 15 -3.32 -9.97 -38.53
N ILE A 16 -4.33 -9.68 -39.36
CA ILE A 16 -5.17 -10.69 -39.99
C ILE A 16 -4.67 -10.89 -41.42
N LYS A 17 -4.18 -12.10 -41.73
CA LYS A 17 -3.56 -12.45 -43.02
C LYS A 17 -4.44 -13.33 -43.92
N ASN A 18 -5.56 -13.83 -43.40
CA ASN A 18 -6.41 -14.76 -44.13
C ASN A 18 -7.26 -14.02 -45.18
N PRO A 19 -7.11 -14.33 -46.50
CA PRO A 19 -7.87 -13.66 -47.54
C PRO A 19 -9.39 -13.91 -47.48
N ILE A 20 -9.85 -14.98 -46.81
CA ILE A 20 -11.27 -15.28 -46.58
C ILE A 20 -11.91 -14.21 -45.69
N LEU A 21 -11.12 -13.56 -44.80
CA LEU A 21 -11.57 -12.51 -43.91
C LEU A 21 -11.34 -11.10 -44.47
N SER A 22 -11.30 -10.92 -45.77
CA SER A 22 -11.08 -9.61 -46.45
C SER A 22 -12.09 -8.54 -46.06
N HIS A 23 -13.26 -8.93 -45.57
CA HIS A 23 -14.33 -8.01 -45.12
C HIS A 23 -14.36 -7.83 -43.59
N PHE A 24 -13.35 -8.33 -42.87
CA PHE A 24 -13.26 -8.12 -41.44
C PHE A 24 -13.23 -6.63 -41.09
N GLY A 25 -14.06 -6.19 -40.17
CA GLY A 25 -14.17 -4.80 -39.76
C GLY A 25 -15.12 -3.92 -40.59
N ARG A 26 -15.68 -4.41 -41.71
CA ARG A 26 -16.61 -3.64 -42.53
C ARG A 26 -18.07 -3.64 -42.06
N LYS A 27 -18.42 -4.65 -41.31
CA LYS A 27 -19.72 -4.78 -40.62
C LYS A 27 -19.48 -4.89 -39.11
N TYR A 28 -20.48 -5.36 -38.39
CA TYR A 28 -20.30 -5.65 -36.97
C TYR A 28 -19.21 -6.70 -36.76
N PHE A 29 -18.28 -6.40 -35.87
CA PHE A 29 -17.29 -7.38 -35.38
C PHE A 29 -17.06 -7.12 -33.89
N GLU A 30 -16.64 -8.15 -33.20
CA GLU A 30 -16.34 -8.12 -31.76
C GLU A 30 -14.97 -8.75 -31.53
N ILE A 31 -14.15 -8.08 -30.73
CA ILE A 31 -12.86 -8.60 -30.28
C ILE A 31 -12.90 -8.62 -28.74
N GLU A 32 -12.75 -9.81 -28.17
CA GLU A 32 -12.62 -9.98 -26.74
C GLU A 32 -11.18 -10.43 -26.43
N PHE A 33 -10.54 -9.74 -25.49
CA PHE A 33 -9.22 -10.13 -25.01
C PHE A 33 -9.14 -9.92 -23.49
N ARG A 34 -8.28 -10.74 -22.87
CA ARG A 34 -7.94 -10.61 -21.46
C ARG A 34 -6.47 -10.25 -21.38
N GLY A 35 -6.17 -9.13 -20.74
CA GLY A 35 -4.82 -8.67 -20.47
C GLY A 35 -4.53 -8.68 -18.98
N GLU A 36 -3.28 -8.89 -18.63
CA GLU A 36 -2.77 -8.73 -17.27
C GLU A 36 -1.69 -7.66 -17.28
N GLN A 37 -1.78 -6.75 -16.34
CA GLN A 37 -0.72 -5.79 -16.06
C GLN A 37 -0.14 -6.13 -14.68
N LYS A 38 1.16 -6.36 -14.62
CA LYS A 38 1.86 -6.52 -13.35
C LYS A 38 2.26 -5.16 -12.83
N VAL A 39 1.72 -4.79 -11.68
CA VAL A 39 2.09 -3.57 -10.97
C VAL A 39 3.03 -3.95 -9.83
N PRO A 40 4.27 -3.46 -9.81
CA PRO A 40 5.16 -3.68 -8.69
C PRO A 40 4.60 -3.01 -7.43
N VAL A 41 4.59 -3.76 -6.33
CA VAL A 41 4.11 -3.27 -5.04
C VAL A 41 5.22 -3.41 -4.02
N LEU A 42 5.55 -2.33 -3.33
CA LEU A 42 6.41 -2.36 -2.16
C LEU A 42 5.54 -2.60 -0.92
N GLU A 43 5.85 -3.66 -0.20
CA GLU A 43 5.22 -3.94 1.10
C GLU A 43 6.27 -3.78 2.21
N VAL A 44 6.00 -2.86 3.14
CA VAL A 44 6.86 -2.60 4.29
C VAL A 44 6.10 -2.92 5.56
N THR A 45 6.69 -3.75 6.42
CA THR A 45 6.13 -4.13 7.71
C THR A 45 6.95 -3.52 8.82
N VAL A 46 6.33 -2.69 9.66
CA VAL A 46 6.96 -1.99 10.78
C VAL A 46 6.39 -2.54 12.08
N PRO A 47 7.20 -3.29 12.87
CA PRO A 47 6.78 -3.74 14.18
C PRO A 47 6.89 -2.62 15.21
N CYS A 48 5.83 -2.41 16.00
CA CYS A 48 5.81 -1.52 17.15
C CYS A 48 5.72 -2.39 18.42
N GLY A 49 6.85 -2.58 19.05
CA GLY A 49 6.96 -3.45 20.25
C GLY A 49 6.42 -2.80 21.53
N ARG A 50 6.43 -3.58 22.60
CA ARG A 50 6.17 -3.08 23.95
C ARG A 50 7.24 -2.06 24.34
N ASN A 51 6.86 -1.06 25.12
CA ASN A 51 7.74 0.01 25.61
C ASN A 51 8.44 0.82 24.54
N THR A 52 8.00 0.72 23.28
CA THR A 52 8.43 1.56 22.18
C THR A 52 7.34 2.55 21.78
N MET A 53 7.71 3.72 21.28
CA MET A 53 6.76 4.76 20.86
C MET A 53 5.76 5.16 21.97
N ASN A 54 6.24 5.33 23.20
CA ASN A 54 5.41 5.67 24.35
C ASN A 54 5.41 7.15 24.68
N SER A 55 6.15 7.97 23.95
CA SER A 55 6.24 9.41 24.14
C SER A 55 5.99 10.15 22.83
N SER A 56 5.64 11.41 22.93
CA SER A 56 5.43 12.29 21.79
C SER A 56 6.25 13.57 21.97
N SER A 57 6.82 14.08 20.89
CA SER A 57 7.46 15.39 20.84
C SER A 57 6.47 16.55 20.60
N ASN A 58 5.18 16.23 20.46
CA ASN A 58 4.13 17.25 20.32
C ASN A 58 4.04 18.09 21.61
N PRO A 59 4.14 19.43 21.54
CA PRO A 59 4.06 20.30 22.71
C PRO A 59 2.72 20.18 23.48
N ASN A 60 1.69 19.71 22.82
CA ASN A 60 0.39 19.46 23.47
C ASN A 60 0.29 18.08 24.16
N TYR A 61 1.31 17.24 23.99
CA TYR A 61 1.36 15.96 24.67
C TYR A 61 1.67 16.18 26.16
N GLN A 62 0.78 15.73 26.99
CA GLN A 62 0.99 15.70 28.43
C GLN A 62 0.98 14.23 28.89
N PRO A 63 2.11 13.70 29.40
CA PRO A 63 2.09 12.38 30.03
C PRO A 63 1.17 12.46 31.24
N LEU A 64 0.36 11.44 31.45
CA LEU A 64 -0.45 11.35 32.66
C LEU A 64 0.49 11.38 33.86
N LYS A 65 0.23 12.31 34.79
CA LYS A 65 1.02 12.36 36.03
C LYS A 65 0.76 11.07 36.79
N PRO A 66 1.80 10.45 37.36
CA PRO A 66 1.60 9.30 38.22
C PRO A 66 0.68 9.70 39.37
N SER A 67 -0.52 9.15 39.38
CA SER A 67 -1.37 9.27 40.56
C SER A 67 -0.80 8.40 41.67
N SER A 68 -1.13 8.71 42.90
CA SER A 68 -0.66 7.91 44.08
C SER A 68 -1.20 6.49 44.07
N GLU A 69 -2.03 6.12 43.09
CA GLU A 69 -2.58 4.77 42.98
C GLU A 69 -1.79 3.94 41.94
N ALA A 70 -1.17 2.87 42.42
CA ALA A 70 -0.21 2.04 41.69
C ALA A 70 -0.76 1.36 40.41
N ASN A 71 -2.03 1.49 40.07
CA ASN A 71 -2.68 0.85 38.92
C ASN A 71 -2.85 1.75 37.70
N GLU A 72 -2.55 3.04 37.79
CA GLU A 72 -2.80 3.99 36.71
C GLU A 72 -1.65 4.10 35.68
N HIS A 73 -0.45 3.61 36.01
CA HIS A 73 0.68 3.58 35.06
C HIS A 73 0.45 2.68 33.83
N ALA A 74 -0.54 1.80 33.89
CA ALA A 74 -0.92 0.99 32.73
C ALA A 74 -1.76 1.74 31.69
N THR A 75 -2.13 3.00 31.96
CA THR A 75 -3.04 3.78 31.14
C THR A 75 -2.35 4.84 30.27
N ASP A 76 -1.03 5.05 30.43
CA ASP A 76 -0.29 5.96 29.55
C ASP A 76 -0.38 5.50 28.12
N PHE A 77 -0.85 6.39 27.26
CA PHE A 77 -1.02 6.08 25.85
C PHE A 77 -0.59 7.26 24.96
N VAL A 78 -0.23 6.92 23.74
CA VAL A 78 0.05 7.89 22.68
C VAL A 78 -0.85 7.61 21.47
N TYR A 79 -1.13 8.66 20.70
CA TYR A 79 -1.82 8.53 19.43
C TYR A 79 -0.82 8.48 18.29
N ILE A 80 -0.85 7.41 17.53
CA ILE A 80 -0.06 7.28 16.29
C ILE A 80 -0.97 7.69 15.15
N SER A 81 -0.65 8.79 14.48
CA SER A 81 -1.45 9.34 13.37
C SER A 81 -0.90 8.98 12.00
N GLY A 82 0.36 8.57 11.92
CA GLY A 82 0.97 8.22 10.63
C GLY A 82 2.37 7.67 10.78
N VAL A 83 2.91 7.24 9.66
CA VAL A 83 4.26 6.67 9.52
C VAL A 83 4.97 7.32 8.35
N ASN A 84 6.20 7.76 8.55
CA ASN A 84 7.09 8.22 7.48
C ASN A 84 8.15 7.15 7.23
N LEU A 85 8.39 6.86 5.96
CA LEU A 85 9.51 6.04 5.52
C LEU A 85 10.66 6.95 5.09
N HIS A 86 11.86 6.67 5.60
CA HIS A 86 13.07 7.43 5.31
C HIS A 86 14.10 6.55 4.60
N ASP A 87 14.88 7.17 3.74
CA ASP A 87 16.10 6.57 3.21
C ASP A 87 17.26 6.67 4.22
N GLU A 88 18.45 6.20 3.83
CA GLU A 88 19.67 6.24 4.66
C GLU A 88 20.12 7.68 4.97
N ASN A 89 19.72 8.66 4.15
CA ASN A 89 20.03 10.07 4.33
C ASN A 89 18.93 10.84 5.08
N PHE A 90 17.95 10.15 5.65
CA PHE A 90 16.77 10.70 6.32
C PHE A 90 15.82 11.50 5.42
N ASN A 91 15.90 11.33 4.09
CA ASN A 91 14.90 11.89 3.20
C ASN A 91 13.61 11.06 3.28
N ILE A 92 12.47 11.72 3.29
CA ILE A 92 11.17 11.04 3.30
C ILE A 92 10.90 10.50 1.90
N ILE A 93 10.85 9.16 1.76
CA ILE A 93 10.53 8.47 0.52
C ILE A 93 9.07 8.05 0.44
N GLY A 94 8.41 7.97 1.57
CA GLY A 94 6.99 7.63 1.65
C GLY A 94 6.36 8.13 2.93
N LYS A 95 5.08 8.47 2.87
CA LYS A 95 4.29 8.91 4.01
C LYS A 95 2.93 8.22 3.98
N ALA A 96 2.56 7.64 5.10
CA ALA A 96 1.23 7.09 5.31
C ALA A 96 0.57 7.75 6.51
N THR A 97 -0.69 8.16 6.35
CA THR A 97 -1.51 8.69 7.44
C THR A 97 -2.68 7.75 7.69
N PHE A 98 -3.01 7.53 8.95
CA PHE A 98 -4.17 6.74 9.32
C PHE A 98 -5.43 7.58 9.26
N ALA A 99 -6.53 6.99 8.79
CA ALA A 99 -7.85 7.66 8.78
C ALA A 99 -8.31 8.02 10.19
N GLN A 100 -7.94 7.19 11.16
CA GLN A 100 -8.11 7.46 12.59
C GLN A 100 -6.81 7.18 13.32
N PRO A 101 -6.38 8.03 14.27
CA PRO A 101 -5.22 7.76 15.08
C PRO A 101 -5.35 6.45 15.86
N ILE A 102 -4.28 5.71 15.93
CA ILE A 102 -4.21 4.45 16.69
C ILE A 102 -3.73 4.77 18.09
N VAL A 103 -4.49 4.33 19.09
CA VAL A 103 -4.07 4.43 20.49
C VAL A 103 -3.07 3.33 20.80
N LYS A 104 -1.89 3.71 21.31
CA LYS A 104 -0.87 2.76 21.74
C LYS A 104 -0.54 2.99 23.22
N ARG A 105 -0.66 1.94 24.01
CA ARG A 105 -0.20 1.89 25.39
C ARG A 105 1.19 1.25 25.49
N ALA A 106 1.87 1.44 26.59
CA ALA A 106 3.19 0.84 26.83
C ALA A 106 3.20 -0.69 26.66
N THR A 107 2.11 -1.35 27.05
CA THR A 107 1.93 -2.80 26.99
C THR A 107 1.50 -3.33 25.61
N ASP A 108 1.04 -2.45 24.73
CA ASP A 108 0.50 -2.87 23.44
C ASP A 108 1.61 -3.13 22.41
N THR A 109 1.34 -4.08 21.53
CA THR A 109 2.17 -4.36 20.35
C THR A 109 1.33 -4.21 19.10
N PHE A 110 1.88 -3.53 18.09
CA PHE A 110 1.24 -3.38 16.79
C PHE A 110 2.20 -3.77 15.66
N MET A 111 1.64 -4.12 14.54
CA MET A 111 2.35 -4.30 13.30
C MET A 111 1.69 -3.44 12.24
N VAL A 112 2.41 -2.44 11.77
CA VAL A 112 1.94 -1.56 10.69
C VAL A 112 2.44 -2.11 9.38
N LYS A 113 1.51 -2.38 8.46
CA LYS A 113 1.80 -2.86 7.12
C LYS A 113 1.47 -1.76 6.12
N LEU A 114 2.47 -1.31 5.38
CA LEU A 114 2.33 -0.30 4.32
C LEU A 114 2.49 -0.97 2.97
N LYS A 115 1.58 -0.67 2.05
CA LYS A 115 1.67 -1.08 0.65
C LYS A 115 1.71 0.16 -0.21
N MET A 116 2.67 0.22 -1.11
CA MET A 116 2.83 1.31 -2.07
C MET A 116 2.98 0.71 -3.47
N ASP A 117 2.18 1.20 -4.42
CA ASP A 117 2.25 0.84 -5.82
C ASP A 117 3.26 1.76 -6.53
N PHE A 118 3.98 1.17 -7.46
CA PHE A 118 4.95 1.90 -8.28
C PHE A 118 4.53 1.89 -9.75
#